data_7282227148a649606fab75222939d9cb
#
_entry.id   7282227148a649606fab75222939d9cb
#
_cell.length_a   1.000
_cell.length_b   1.000
_cell.length_c   1.000
_cell.angle_alpha   90.00
_cell.angle_beta   90.00
_cell.angle_gamma   90.00
#
_symmetry.space_group_name_H-M   'P 1'
#
loop_
_entity.id
_entity.type
_entity.pdbx_description
1 polymer ?
#
loop_
_entity_poly.entity_id
_entity_poly.type
_entity_poly.pdbx_seq_one_letter_code
_entity_poly.pdbx_strand_id
1 'polypeptide(L)'
;MRYPGRTEEMDVQPDHGEQTYRGIGRLEGKKAVITGGDSGIGRAVSLTFAREGADLLISYLESEEQDAQKTVALVEEAGRRAVTVSGDIREEAHCRHIVDRAVEEFGHIDVLVSNAAYQMSRSGGIAEITTDQLDRVFKTNVYAMFWLCKAAIPHMPPGSTIITSSSVQAFQPSPHLLDYAASKGAIVNFTKALGANLVEKGIRVNSVAPGPVWTPLIPATMPEEMVESFGQQSPMGRAAQPAELAPIYVFLASQESSYITSEVLGVTGGSPIT
;
A
#
# COMPACT_ATOMS: atom_id res chain seq x y z
N MET A 1 -13.30 0.45 -16.77
CA MET A 1 -12.39 1.51 -16.28
C MET A 1 -10.97 1.27 -16.83
N ARG A 2 -10.21 2.31 -17.12
CA ARG A 2 -8.83 2.19 -17.64
C ARG A 2 -7.84 2.38 -16.51
N TYR A 3 -6.75 1.56 -16.46
CA TYR A 3 -5.67 1.73 -15.47
C TYR A 3 -5.04 3.15 -15.58
N PRO A 4 -4.73 3.81 -14.46
CA PRO A 4 -4.68 3.29 -13.09
C PRO A 4 -6.04 3.10 -12.41
N GLY A 5 -7.10 3.63 -12.93
CA GLY A 5 -8.42 3.67 -12.31
C GLY A 5 -8.55 4.85 -11.34
N ARG A 6 -9.66 5.59 -11.44
CA ARG A 6 -9.94 6.71 -10.55
C ARG A 6 -11.15 6.42 -9.68
N THR A 7 -11.09 6.82 -8.42
CA THR A 7 -12.17 6.60 -7.47
C THR A 7 -13.49 7.16 -7.97
N GLU A 8 -13.47 8.36 -8.57
CA GLU A 8 -14.68 9.02 -9.08
C GLU A 8 -15.36 8.30 -10.28
N GLU A 9 -14.62 7.42 -10.98
CA GLU A 9 -15.16 6.62 -12.10
C GLU A 9 -15.83 5.32 -11.63
N MET A 10 -15.78 5.01 -10.32
CA MET A 10 -16.41 3.82 -9.77
C MET A 10 -17.92 4.06 -9.54
N ASP A 11 -18.77 3.15 -10.01
CA ASP A 11 -20.23 3.20 -9.79
C ASP A 11 -20.56 3.10 -8.28
N VAL A 12 -19.83 2.25 -7.58
CA VAL A 12 -19.92 2.12 -6.11
C VAL A 12 -18.64 2.65 -5.50
N GLN A 13 -18.73 3.76 -4.77
CA GLN A 13 -17.57 4.39 -4.14
C GLN A 13 -17.04 3.52 -3.00
N PRO A 14 -15.71 3.32 -2.89
CA PRO A 14 -15.10 2.65 -1.75
C PRO A 14 -15.17 3.53 -0.50
N ASP A 15 -15.37 2.90 0.67
CA ASP A 15 -15.29 3.56 1.97
C ASP A 15 -13.82 3.57 2.45
N HIS A 16 -13.28 4.78 2.68
CA HIS A 16 -11.92 4.97 3.20
C HIS A 16 -11.92 5.33 4.71
N GLY A 17 -13.09 5.37 5.35
CA GLY A 17 -13.22 5.70 6.76
C GLY A 17 -13.50 7.17 7.06
N GLU A 18 -13.87 7.98 6.04
CA GLU A 18 -14.11 9.41 6.17
C GLU A 18 -15.11 9.74 7.28
N GLN A 19 -16.16 8.92 7.41
CA GLN A 19 -17.22 9.13 8.39
C GLN A 19 -17.04 8.33 9.68
N THR A 20 -16.31 7.21 9.62
CA THR A 20 -16.32 6.19 10.68
C THR A 20 -15.06 6.15 11.52
N TYR A 21 -13.88 6.39 10.91
CA TYR A 21 -12.62 6.31 11.66
C TYR A 21 -12.44 7.50 12.62
N ARG A 22 -12.06 7.20 13.86
CA ARG A 22 -11.71 8.19 14.88
C ARG A 22 -10.30 7.89 15.40
N GLY A 23 -9.39 8.86 15.26
CA GLY A 23 -8.03 8.77 15.80
C GLY A 23 -7.99 9.00 17.30
N ILE A 24 -6.99 8.43 17.93
CA ILE A 24 -6.69 8.59 19.38
C ILE A 24 -5.24 9.03 19.63
N GLY A 25 -4.51 9.45 18.57
CA GLY A 25 -3.15 10.00 18.68
C GLY A 25 -2.04 8.95 18.69
N ARG A 26 -2.25 7.74 18.17
CA ARG A 26 -1.24 6.66 18.16
C ARG A 26 0.01 6.97 17.35
N LEU A 27 -0.08 7.90 16.40
CA LEU A 27 1.02 8.32 15.52
C LEU A 27 1.35 9.80 15.68
N GLU A 28 1.09 10.38 16.85
CA GLU A 28 1.32 11.80 17.10
C GLU A 28 2.77 12.21 16.79
N GLY A 29 2.93 13.23 15.92
CA GLY A 29 4.20 13.77 15.48
C GLY A 29 4.99 12.91 14.50
N LYS A 30 4.53 11.70 14.15
CA LYS A 30 5.19 10.81 13.19
C LYS A 30 5.22 11.37 11.78
N LYS A 31 6.26 11.02 11.01
CA LYS A 31 6.48 11.40 9.62
C LYS A 31 6.39 10.15 8.76
N ALA A 32 5.37 10.08 7.91
CA ALA A 32 5.10 8.90 7.11
C ALA A 32 5.19 9.18 5.61
N VAL A 33 5.75 8.22 4.86
CA VAL A 33 5.78 8.18 3.40
C VAL A 33 4.89 7.05 2.94
N ILE A 34 3.92 7.33 2.05
CA ILE A 34 2.95 6.34 1.55
C ILE A 34 2.94 6.38 0.03
N THR A 35 3.32 5.28 -0.62
CA THR A 35 3.17 5.15 -2.07
C THR A 35 1.78 4.66 -2.46
N GLY A 36 1.18 5.26 -3.51
CA GLY A 36 -0.22 5.01 -3.85
C GLY A 36 -1.16 5.47 -2.75
N GLY A 37 -0.82 6.60 -2.08
CA GLY A 37 -1.60 7.17 -0.99
C GLY A 37 -2.83 7.97 -1.44
N ASP A 38 -3.04 8.08 -2.75
CA ASP A 38 -4.07 8.85 -3.41
C ASP A 38 -5.44 8.17 -3.42
N SER A 39 -5.49 6.85 -3.45
CA SER A 39 -6.73 6.07 -3.65
C SER A 39 -6.72 4.75 -2.87
N GLY A 40 -7.85 4.04 -2.87
CA GLY A 40 -8.00 2.71 -2.31
C GLY A 40 -7.43 2.55 -0.90
N ILE A 41 -6.65 1.49 -0.67
CA ILE A 41 -6.02 1.20 0.63
C ILE A 41 -5.11 2.36 1.05
N GLY A 42 -4.31 2.90 0.11
CA GLY A 42 -3.38 4.00 0.42
C GLY A 42 -4.08 5.26 0.93
N ARG A 43 -5.22 5.65 0.33
CA ARG A 43 -6.04 6.77 0.83
C ARG A 43 -6.56 6.49 2.25
N ALA A 44 -7.10 5.30 2.50
CA ALA A 44 -7.59 4.95 3.82
C ALA A 44 -6.48 4.97 4.88
N VAL A 45 -5.27 4.49 4.52
CA VAL A 45 -4.07 4.58 5.37
C VAL A 45 -3.67 6.04 5.60
N SER A 46 -3.66 6.87 4.54
CA SER A 46 -3.32 8.29 4.65
C SER A 46 -4.28 9.02 5.58
N LEU A 47 -5.59 8.83 5.41
CA LEU A 47 -6.62 9.41 6.28
C LEU A 47 -6.45 8.98 7.74
N THR A 48 -6.28 7.68 7.98
CA THR A 48 -6.18 7.17 9.36
C THR A 48 -4.88 7.61 10.02
N PHE A 49 -3.75 7.63 9.30
CA PHE A 49 -2.47 8.12 9.83
C PHE A 49 -2.55 9.61 10.20
N ALA A 50 -3.19 10.42 9.36
CA ALA A 50 -3.41 11.83 9.66
C ALA A 50 -4.27 12.01 10.92
N ARG A 51 -5.38 11.28 11.04
CA ARG A 51 -6.25 11.30 12.23
C ARG A 51 -5.56 10.77 13.50
N GLU A 52 -4.55 9.92 13.34
CA GLU A 52 -3.69 9.48 14.44
C GLU A 52 -2.54 10.44 14.76
N GLY A 53 -2.40 11.56 14.03
CA GLY A 53 -1.46 12.63 14.33
C GLY A 53 -0.18 12.62 13.48
N ALA A 54 -0.10 11.86 12.39
CA ALA A 54 1.06 11.84 11.51
C ALA A 54 0.99 12.92 10.43
N ASP A 55 2.15 13.48 10.05
CA ASP A 55 2.31 14.24 8.81
C ASP A 55 2.74 13.30 7.69
N LEU A 56 2.27 13.55 6.47
CA LEU A 56 2.36 12.59 5.37
C LEU A 56 3.05 13.15 4.14
N LEU A 57 3.86 12.32 3.48
CA LEU A 57 4.18 12.44 2.08
C LEU A 57 3.44 11.34 1.30
N ILE A 58 2.69 11.74 0.27
CA ILE A 58 1.88 10.87 -0.58
C ILE A 58 2.48 10.86 -1.99
N SER A 59 2.83 9.67 -2.49
CA SER A 59 3.28 9.50 -3.87
C SER A 59 2.22 8.77 -4.71
N TYR A 60 2.03 9.23 -5.96
CA TYR A 60 1.00 8.77 -6.89
C TYR A 60 1.42 9.02 -8.34
N LEU A 61 0.71 8.44 -9.32
CA LEU A 61 0.93 8.75 -10.75
C LEU A 61 0.29 10.09 -11.11
N GLU A 62 0.89 10.88 -12.00
CA GLU A 62 0.35 12.18 -12.45
C GLU A 62 -1.11 12.10 -12.91
N SER A 63 -1.52 10.97 -13.50
CA SER A 63 -2.90 10.74 -13.93
C SER A 63 -3.90 10.59 -12.78
N GLU A 64 -3.44 10.45 -11.54
CA GLU A 64 -4.24 10.28 -10.31
C GLU A 64 -4.31 11.56 -9.47
N GLU A 65 -3.88 12.72 -10.02
CA GLU A 65 -3.83 14.01 -9.35
C GLU A 65 -5.15 14.38 -8.62
N GLN A 66 -6.30 14.15 -9.26
CA GLN A 66 -7.60 14.46 -8.66
C GLN A 66 -7.88 13.63 -7.39
N ASP A 67 -7.51 12.35 -7.41
CA ASP A 67 -7.63 11.46 -6.25
C ASP A 67 -6.66 11.86 -5.14
N ALA A 68 -5.43 12.24 -5.51
CA ALA A 68 -4.43 12.73 -4.57
C ALA A 68 -4.88 14.02 -3.87
N GLN A 69 -5.46 14.98 -4.58
CA GLN A 69 -5.97 16.22 -4.00
C GLN A 69 -7.12 15.97 -3.00
N LYS A 70 -8.00 14.98 -3.26
CA LYS A 70 -9.02 14.57 -2.28
C LYS A 70 -8.38 14.01 -1.01
N THR A 71 -7.31 13.21 -1.15
CA THR A 71 -6.58 12.66 0.00
C THR A 71 -5.86 13.77 0.78
N VAL A 72 -5.24 14.73 0.08
CA VAL A 72 -4.64 15.92 0.71
C VAL A 72 -5.66 16.66 1.56
N ALA A 73 -6.84 16.95 1.00
CA ALA A 73 -7.90 17.65 1.74
C ALA A 73 -8.30 16.91 3.03
N LEU A 74 -8.41 15.56 2.99
CA LEU A 74 -8.71 14.75 4.17
C LEU A 74 -7.61 14.80 5.24
N VAL A 75 -6.34 14.85 4.82
CA VAL A 75 -5.18 14.99 5.74
C VAL A 75 -5.18 16.37 6.39
N GLU A 76 -5.42 17.41 5.60
CA GLU A 76 -5.49 18.81 6.09
C GLU A 76 -6.70 19.04 7.02
N GLU A 77 -7.86 18.42 6.72
CA GLU A 77 -9.04 18.42 7.61
C GLU A 77 -8.73 17.79 8.97
N ALA A 78 -7.86 16.78 9.00
CA ALA A 78 -7.36 16.19 10.24
C ALA A 78 -6.32 17.08 10.98
N GLY A 79 -6.01 18.28 10.45
CA GLY A 79 -5.05 19.21 11.03
C GLY A 79 -3.58 18.79 10.81
N ARG A 80 -3.31 17.94 9.81
CA ARG A 80 -1.97 17.43 9.53
C ARG A 80 -1.45 17.92 8.19
N ARG A 81 -0.13 17.86 8.04
CA ARG A 81 0.55 18.29 6.82
C ARG A 81 0.56 17.17 5.79
N ALA A 82 0.16 17.47 4.54
CA ALA A 82 0.31 16.62 3.39
C ALA A 82 1.33 17.21 2.41
N VAL A 83 2.32 16.42 2.01
CA VAL A 83 3.25 16.70 0.91
C VAL A 83 2.96 15.71 -0.21
N THR A 84 2.92 16.17 -1.44
CA THR A 84 2.64 15.33 -2.60
C THR A 84 3.85 15.23 -3.52
N VAL A 85 4.07 14.04 -4.09
CA VAL A 85 5.09 13.79 -5.12
C VAL A 85 4.47 12.90 -6.19
N SER A 86 4.19 13.49 -7.35
CA SER A 86 3.67 12.74 -8.52
C SER A 86 4.79 12.18 -9.36
N GLY A 87 4.58 10.99 -9.93
CA GLY A 87 5.51 10.34 -10.86
C GLY A 87 5.49 8.82 -10.78
N ASP A 88 6.31 8.18 -11.58
CA ASP A 88 6.32 6.74 -11.75
C ASP A 88 7.39 6.07 -10.90
N ILE A 89 6.99 5.27 -9.93
CA ILE A 89 7.90 4.51 -9.05
C ILE A 89 8.67 3.39 -9.76
N ARG A 90 8.38 3.10 -11.03
CA ARG A 90 9.18 2.19 -11.86
C ARG A 90 10.57 2.75 -12.21
N GLU A 91 10.79 4.02 -11.89
CA GLU A 91 12.06 4.72 -12.08
C GLU A 91 12.78 4.87 -10.73
N GLU A 92 14.00 4.29 -10.61
CA GLU A 92 14.79 4.37 -9.36
C GLU A 92 15.04 5.81 -8.93
N ALA A 93 15.30 6.71 -9.89
CA ALA A 93 15.52 8.11 -9.61
C ALA A 93 14.30 8.79 -8.97
N HIS A 94 13.07 8.40 -9.39
CA HIS A 94 11.83 8.90 -8.80
C HIS A 94 11.62 8.36 -7.38
N CYS A 95 11.89 7.09 -7.15
CA CYS A 95 11.85 6.51 -5.79
C CYS A 95 12.80 7.24 -4.83
N ARG A 96 14.00 7.61 -5.29
CA ARG A 96 14.94 8.42 -4.51
C ARG A 96 14.39 9.81 -4.26
N HIS A 97 13.84 10.47 -5.29
CA HIS A 97 13.23 11.80 -5.17
C HIS A 97 12.10 11.85 -4.12
N ILE A 98 11.24 10.80 -4.05
CA ILE A 98 10.21 10.69 -3.00
C ILE A 98 10.84 10.77 -1.61
N VAL A 99 11.91 10.02 -1.38
CA VAL A 99 12.60 9.99 -0.08
C VAL A 99 13.31 11.32 0.20
N ASP A 100 14.01 11.87 -0.78
CA ASP A 100 14.71 13.16 -0.64
C ASP A 100 13.72 14.27 -0.26
N ARG A 101 12.55 14.31 -0.92
CA ARG A 101 11.47 15.26 -0.58
C ARG A 101 10.93 15.05 0.84
N ALA A 102 10.76 13.80 1.28
CA ALA A 102 10.31 13.54 2.64
C ALA A 102 11.33 14.02 3.68
N VAL A 103 12.61 13.80 3.43
CA VAL A 103 13.69 14.25 4.31
C VAL A 103 13.82 15.78 4.31
N GLU A 104 13.69 16.43 3.16
CA GLU A 104 13.68 17.88 3.05
C GLU A 104 12.53 18.53 3.84
N GLU A 105 11.34 17.94 3.79
CA GLU A 105 10.13 18.47 4.41
C GLU A 105 9.98 18.14 5.90
N PHE A 106 10.48 16.99 6.32
CA PHE A 106 10.24 16.45 7.67
C PHE A 106 11.52 16.20 8.48
N GLY A 107 12.69 16.18 7.85
CA GLY A 107 13.97 15.91 8.49
C GLY A 107 14.31 14.43 8.65
N HIS A 108 13.31 13.55 8.75
CA HIS A 108 13.47 12.10 8.91
C HIS A 108 12.18 11.37 8.49
N ILE A 109 12.22 10.03 8.48
CA ILE A 109 11.06 9.18 8.17
C ILE A 109 10.85 8.21 9.32
N ASP A 110 9.67 8.27 9.97
CA ASP A 110 9.27 7.30 11.00
C ASP A 110 8.60 6.06 10.40
N VAL A 111 7.81 6.26 9.34
CA VAL A 111 7.02 5.19 8.72
C VAL A 111 7.16 5.24 7.21
N LEU A 112 7.56 4.12 6.60
CA LEU A 112 7.50 3.92 5.15
C LEU A 112 6.43 2.87 4.83
N VAL A 113 5.39 3.24 4.07
CA VAL A 113 4.36 2.32 3.56
C VAL A 113 4.56 2.14 2.07
N SER A 114 5.12 0.98 1.68
CA SER A 114 5.22 0.57 0.27
C SER A 114 3.93 -0.14 -0.14
N ASN A 115 2.97 0.63 -0.67
CA ASN A 115 1.62 0.16 -0.96
C ASN A 115 1.27 0.17 -2.45
N ALA A 116 1.76 1.13 -3.23
CA ALA A 116 1.48 1.20 -4.67
C ALA A 116 1.75 -0.14 -5.38
N ALA A 117 0.83 -0.56 -6.24
CA ALA A 117 0.92 -1.82 -6.93
C ALA A 117 0.31 -1.79 -8.34
N TYR A 118 0.75 -2.71 -9.15
CA TYR A 118 0.16 -3.00 -10.47
C TYR A 118 -0.18 -4.48 -10.56
N GLN A 119 -1.31 -4.77 -11.18
CA GLN A 119 -1.73 -6.09 -11.64
C GLN A 119 -2.42 -5.97 -13.00
N MET A 120 -2.58 -7.08 -13.70
CA MET A 120 -3.44 -7.19 -14.88
C MET A 120 -3.87 -8.65 -15.01
N SER A 121 -5.16 -8.90 -14.92
CA SER A 121 -5.70 -10.25 -15.07
C SER A 121 -5.56 -10.76 -16.51
N ARG A 122 -5.20 -12.04 -16.67
CA ARG A 122 -5.05 -12.74 -17.94
C ARG A 122 -5.79 -14.07 -17.92
N SER A 123 -6.83 -14.18 -18.73
CA SER A 123 -7.67 -15.40 -18.81
C SER A 123 -6.92 -16.57 -19.43
N GLY A 124 -6.02 -16.34 -20.37
CA GLY A 124 -5.16 -17.35 -21.00
C GLY A 124 -3.92 -17.73 -20.19
N GLY A 125 -3.79 -17.22 -18.96
CA GLY A 125 -2.69 -17.56 -18.06
C GLY A 125 -1.32 -17.11 -18.60
N ILE A 126 -0.30 -17.97 -18.40
CA ILE A 126 1.10 -17.62 -18.68
C ILE A 126 1.35 -17.26 -20.17
N ALA A 127 0.56 -17.83 -21.09
CA ALA A 127 0.72 -17.58 -22.53
C ALA A 127 0.39 -16.13 -22.94
N GLU A 128 -0.41 -15.43 -22.14
CA GLU A 128 -0.79 -14.03 -22.40
C GLU A 128 0.08 -13.01 -21.67
N ILE A 129 0.98 -13.46 -20.77
CA ILE A 129 1.86 -12.55 -20.04
C ILE A 129 3.03 -12.16 -20.97
N THR A 130 3.01 -10.92 -21.42
CA THR A 130 4.13 -10.37 -22.20
C THR A 130 5.31 -10.00 -21.28
N THR A 131 6.51 -9.90 -21.88
CA THR A 131 7.71 -9.41 -21.17
C THR A 131 7.47 -8.00 -20.60
N ASP A 132 6.80 -7.12 -21.34
CA ASP A 132 6.49 -5.76 -20.88
C ASP A 132 5.55 -5.75 -19.68
N GLN A 133 4.54 -6.64 -19.66
CA GLN A 133 3.67 -6.77 -18.49
C GLN A 133 4.43 -7.30 -17.28
N LEU A 134 5.23 -8.36 -17.46
CA LEU A 134 6.04 -8.92 -16.39
C LEU A 134 7.00 -7.88 -15.81
N ASP A 135 7.72 -7.15 -16.68
CA ASP A 135 8.65 -6.09 -16.29
C ASP A 135 7.91 -4.97 -15.51
N ARG A 136 6.75 -4.55 -16.00
CA ARG A 136 5.91 -3.55 -15.34
C ARG A 136 5.48 -3.99 -13.94
N VAL A 137 4.99 -5.23 -13.79
CA VAL A 137 4.57 -5.79 -12.50
C VAL A 137 5.75 -5.81 -11.53
N PHE A 138 6.89 -6.35 -11.94
CA PHE A 138 8.05 -6.45 -11.05
C PHE A 138 8.68 -5.09 -10.74
N LYS A 139 8.78 -4.19 -11.69
CA LYS A 139 9.28 -2.82 -11.43
C LYS A 139 8.40 -2.07 -10.44
N THR A 140 7.05 -2.15 -10.62
CA THR A 140 6.12 -1.47 -9.72
C THR A 140 6.09 -2.10 -8.32
N ASN A 141 5.92 -3.44 -8.25
CA ASN A 141 5.62 -4.10 -6.99
C ASN A 141 6.86 -4.48 -6.18
N VAL A 142 7.98 -4.76 -6.87
CA VAL A 142 9.20 -5.30 -6.24
C VAL A 142 10.35 -4.32 -6.30
N TYR A 143 10.77 -3.87 -7.48
CA TYR A 143 11.96 -3.02 -7.60
C TYR A 143 11.78 -1.69 -6.90
N ALA A 144 10.61 -1.04 -7.06
CA ALA A 144 10.28 0.20 -6.36
C ALA A 144 10.42 0.06 -4.84
N MET A 145 9.92 -1.05 -4.27
CA MET A 145 10.05 -1.35 -2.84
C MET A 145 11.51 -1.41 -2.41
N PHE A 146 12.38 -2.09 -3.17
CA PHE A 146 13.82 -2.13 -2.89
C PHE A 146 14.45 -0.74 -2.94
N TRP A 147 14.15 0.05 -3.98
CA TRP A 147 14.71 1.39 -4.16
C TRP A 147 14.27 2.35 -3.06
N LEU A 148 12.97 2.33 -2.71
CA LEU A 148 12.42 3.13 -1.61
C LEU A 148 13.06 2.77 -0.27
N CYS A 149 13.14 1.47 0.07
CA CYS A 149 13.77 1.02 1.31
C CYS A 149 15.25 1.41 1.37
N LYS A 150 15.99 1.18 0.27
CA LYS A 150 17.42 1.53 0.17
C LYS A 150 17.65 3.03 0.39
N ALA A 151 16.79 3.88 -0.16
CA ALA A 151 16.88 5.32 0.01
C ALA A 151 16.44 5.77 1.41
N ALA A 152 15.34 5.20 1.95
CA ALA A 152 14.73 5.66 3.20
C ALA A 152 15.50 5.24 4.47
N ILE A 153 16.05 4.01 4.52
CA ILE A 153 16.70 3.44 5.72
C ILE A 153 17.77 4.37 6.35
N PRO A 154 18.64 5.07 5.60
CA PRO A 154 19.60 6.02 6.20
C PRO A 154 18.96 7.18 6.97
N HIS A 155 17.68 7.48 6.72
CA HIS A 155 16.93 8.58 7.30
C HIS A 155 15.86 8.11 8.32
N MET A 156 15.89 6.83 8.68
CA MET A 156 14.95 6.22 9.61
C MET A 156 15.62 6.00 10.98
N PRO A 157 15.24 6.78 12.01
CA PRO A 157 15.76 6.60 13.36
C PRO A 157 15.27 5.29 14.01
N PRO A 158 15.95 4.81 15.09
CA PRO A 158 15.43 3.70 15.88
C PRO A 158 13.98 3.95 16.34
N GLY A 159 13.14 2.92 16.29
CA GLY A 159 11.69 3.01 16.52
C GLY A 159 10.86 3.24 15.25
N SER A 160 11.51 3.44 14.11
CA SER A 160 10.83 3.52 12.80
C SER A 160 10.30 2.17 12.32
N THR A 161 9.40 2.21 11.35
CA THR A 161 8.84 0.98 10.76
C THR A 161 8.66 1.08 9.25
N ILE A 162 8.86 -0.04 8.58
CA ILE A 162 8.54 -0.24 7.16
C ILE A 162 7.35 -1.19 7.09
N ILE A 163 6.32 -0.83 6.35
CA ILE A 163 5.13 -1.65 6.13
C ILE A 163 4.97 -1.87 4.64
N THR A 164 4.98 -3.12 4.22
CA THR A 164 4.76 -3.49 2.82
C THR A 164 3.34 -4.01 2.62
N SER A 165 2.78 -3.80 1.43
CA SER A 165 1.48 -4.37 1.04
C SER A 165 1.70 -5.59 0.15
N SER A 166 1.63 -6.80 0.74
CA SER A 166 1.61 -8.07 0.03
C SER A 166 0.19 -8.36 -0.50
N SER A 167 -0.26 -9.59 -0.45
CA SER A 167 -1.62 -10.02 -0.81
C SER A 167 -1.84 -11.46 -0.36
N VAL A 168 -3.10 -11.86 -0.18
CA VAL A 168 -3.50 -13.27 -0.12
C VAL A 168 -3.00 -14.07 -1.33
N GLN A 169 -2.81 -13.41 -2.47
CA GLN A 169 -2.24 -14.00 -3.69
C GLN A 169 -0.80 -14.53 -3.54
N ALA A 170 -0.07 -14.08 -2.52
CA ALA A 170 1.25 -14.66 -2.19
C ALA A 170 1.15 -16.08 -1.60
N PHE A 171 0.00 -16.46 -1.07
CA PHE A 171 -0.26 -17.72 -0.36
C PHE A 171 -1.28 -18.61 -1.09
N GLN A 172 -2.26 -17.99 -1.73
CA GLN A 172 -3.31 -18.64 -2.51
C GLN A 172 -3.38 -18.01 -3.91
N PRO A 173 -2.40 -18.32 -4.79
CA PRO A 173 -2.27 -17.63 -6.08
C PRO A 173 -3.39 -18.01 -7.05
N SER A 174 -4.00 -16.99 -7.67
CA SER A 174 -4.93 -17.16 -8.77
C SER A 174 -4.18 -17.44 -10.09
N PRO A 175 -4.63 -18.41 -10.91
CA PRO A 175 -4.04 -18.67 -12.23
C PRO A 175 -4.18 -17.49 -13.21
N HIS A 176 -5.07 -16.54 -12.94
CA HIS A 176 -5.27 -15.35 -13.77
C HIS A 176 -4.34 -14.18 -13.39
N LEU A 177 -3.57 -14.28 -12.30
CA LEU A 177 -2.71 -13.24 -11.74
C LEU A 177 -1.30 -13.75 -11.45
N LEU A 178 -0.73 -14.58 -12.33
CA LEU A 178 0.54 -15.30 -12.11
C LEU A 178 1.71 -14.38 -11.77
N ASP A 179 1.92 -13.33 -12.56
CA ASP A 179 3.00 -12.36 -12.39
C ASP A 179 2.80 -11.51 -11.12
N TYR A 180 1.56 -11.10 -10.87
CA TYR A 180 1.18 -10.39 -9.65
C TYR A 180 1.41 -11.25 -8.41
N ALA A 181 0.89 -12.49 -8.40
CA ALA A 181 1.06 -13.42 -7.29
C ALA A 181 2.55 -13.69 -6.98
N ALA A 182 3.36 -13.91 -8.03
CA ALA A 182 4.80 -14.06 -7.90
C ALA A 182 5.46 -12.83 -7.27
N SER A 183 5.07 -11.61 -7.70
CA SER A 183 5.57 -10.36 -7.12
C SER A 183 5.18 -10.21 -5.65
N LYS A 184 3.96 -10.62 -5.27
CA LYS A 184 3.48 -10.55 -3.89
C LYS A 184 4.17 -11.59 -2.98
N GLY A 185 4.52 -12.76 -3.50
CA GLY A 185 5.39 -13.73 -2.83
C GLY A 185 6.81 -13.18 -2.59
N ALA A 186 7.37 -12.45 -3.56
CA ALA A 186 8.65 -11.77 -3.41
C ALA A 186 8.61 -10.73 -2.27
N ILE A 187 7.52 -9.95 -2.14
CA ILE A 187 7.36 -8.98 -1.05
C ILE A 187 7.34 -9.67 0.32
N VAL A 188 6.69 -10.81 0.47
CA VAL A 188 6.67 -11.59 1.72
C VAL A 188 8.09 -11.98 2.14
N ASN A 189 8.87 -12.57 1.23
CA ASN A 189 10.24 -12.98 1.53
C ASN A 189 11.16 -11.78 1.80
N PHE A 190 11.02 -10.71 1.03
CA PHE A 190 11.75 -9.46 1.27
C PHE A 190 11.48 -8.89 2.67
N THR A 191 10.21 -8.81 3.06
CA THR A 191 9.79 -8.32 4.38
C THR A 191 10.45 -9.10 5.51
N LYS A 192 10.42 -10.43 5.45
CA LYS A 192 11.04 -11.32 6.45
C LYS A 192 12.55 -11.11 6.54
N ALA A 193 13.22 -11.07 5.39
CA ALA A 193 14.67 -10.91 5.34
C ALA A 193 15.11 -9.50 5.80
N LEU A 194 14.42 -8.45 5.35
CA LEU A 194 14.74 -7.09 5.74
C LEU A 194 14.46 -6.82 7.21
N GLY A 195 13.37 -7.38 7.78
CA GLY A 195 13.06 -7.26 9.19
C GLY A 195 14.15 -7.85 10.08
N ALA A 196 14.63 -9.05 9.74
CA ALA A 196 15.78 -9.66 10.44
C ALA A 196 17.06 -8.82 10.29
N ASN A 197 17.30 -8.23 9.11
CA ASN A 197 18.49 -7.39 8.85
C ASN A 197 18.48 -6.07 9.66
N LEU A 198 17.31 -5.50 9.92
CA LEU A 198 17.18 -4.18 10.53
C LEU A 198 16.89 -4.19 12.03
N VAL A 199 16.74 -5.35 12.66
CA VAL A 199 16.48 -5.49 14.11
C VAL A 199 17.49 -4.72 14.94
N GLU A 200 18.79 -4.86 14.65
CA GLU A 200 19.86 -4.18 15.40
C GLU A 200 19.83 -2.65 15.24
N LYS A 201 19.20 -2.16 14.15
CA LYS A 201 18.97 -0.73 13.94
C LYS A 201 17.71 -0.21 14.65
N GLY A 202 16.96 -1.08 15.30
CA GLY A 202 15.70 -0.74 15.94
C GLY A 202 14.59 -0.37 14.95
N ILE A 203 14.66 -0.84 13.69
CA ILE A 203 13.66 -0.62 12.65
C ILE A 203 12.87 -1.91 12.45
N ARG A 204 11.55 -1.85 12.56
CA ARG A 204 10.66 -2.99 12.32
C ARG A 204 10.23 -3.03 10.86
N VAL A 205 10.06 -4.22 10.32
CA VAL A 205 9.56 -4.42 8.95
C VAL A 205 8.49 -5.50 8.95
N ASN A 206 7.27 -5.14 8.55
CA ASN A 206 6.15 -6.07 8.51
C ASN A 206 5.37 -5.90 7.20
N SER A 207 4.54 -6.86 6.89
CA SER A 207 3.68 -6.85 5.70
C SER A 207 2.22 -7.01 6.08
N VAL A 208 1.34 -6.29 5.39
CA VAL A 208 -0.09 -6.60 5.37
C VAL A 208 -0.38 -7.44 4.14
N ALA A 209 -1.15 -8.52 4.28
CA ALA A 209 -1.62 -9.36 3.18
C ALA A 209 -3.15 -9.22 3.06
N PRO A 210 -3.64 -8.27 2.23
CA PRO A 210 -5.06 -8.13 1.97
C PRO A 210 -5.66 -9.33 1.23
N GLY A 211 -6.91 -9.67 1.56
CA GLY A 211 -7.80 -10.40 0.69
C GLY A 211 -8.39 -9.52 -0.41
N PRO A 212 -9.60 -9.82 -0.92
CA PRO A 212 -10.29 -8.96 -1.88
C PRO A 212 -10.71 -7.64 -1.21
N VAL A 213 -10.25 -6.51 -1.76
CA VAL A 213 -10.58 -5.16 -1.29
C VAL A 213 -11.13 -4.33 -2.43
N TRP A 214 -12.25 -3.66 -2.22
CA TRP A 214 -12.90 -2.84 -3.23
C TRP A 214 -12.14 -1.52 -3.43
N THR A 215 -11.38 -1.43 -4.51
CA THR A 215 -10.51 -0.30 -4.86
C THR A 215 -10.56 -0.03 -6.36
N PRO A 216 -10.16 1.17 -6.85
CA PRO A 216 -10.09 1.47 -8.28
C PRO A 216 -9.24 0.50 -9.09
N LEU A 217 -8.25 -0.15 -8.48
CA LEU A 217 -7.40 -1.14 -9.13
C LEU A 217 -8.22 -2.31 -9.70
N ILE A 218 -9.32 -2.70 -9.05
CA ILE A 218 -10.11 -3.88 -9.42
C ILE A 218 -10.81 -3.68 -10.76
N PRO A 219 -11.71 -2.69 -10.95
CA PRO A 219 -12.35 -2.49 -12.25
C PRO A 219 -11.40 -2.00 -13.35
N ALA A 220 -10.21 -1.49 -12.98
CA ALA A 220 -9.21 -1.06 -13.96
C ALA A 220 -8.36 -2.20 -14.53
N THR A 221 -8.34 -3.38 -13.88
CA THR A 221 -7.38 -4.45 -14.20
C THR A 221 -8.00 -5.84 -14.31
N MET A 222 -9.31 -5.96 -14.08
CA MET A 222 -10.05 -7.22 -14.18
C MET A 222 -11.18 -7.13 -15.21
N PRO A 223 -11.53 -8.25 -15.86
CA PRO A 223 -12.74 -8.35 -16.68
C PRO A 223 -14.01 -8.03 -15.87
N GLU A 224 -15.02 -7.48 -16.52
CA GLU A 224 -16.29 -7.06 -15.90
C GLU A 224 -16.96 -8.18 -15.10
N GLU A 225 -17.01 -9.39 -15.65
CA GLU A 225 -17.60 -10.58 -15.01
C GLU A 225 -16.90 -10.93 -13.68
N MET A 226 -15.58 -10.68 -13.58
CA MET A 226 -14.83 -10.88 -12.34
C MET A 226 -15.06 -9.74 -11.34
N VAL A 227 -15.32 -8.53 -11.84
CA VAL A 227 -15.62 -7.38 -10.99
C VAL A 227 -16.99 -7.53 -10.34
N GLU A 228 -18.02 -7.98 -11.07
CA GLU A 228 -19.38 -8.22 -10.55
C GLU A 228 -19.42 -9.22 -9.39
N SER A 229 -18.56 -10.24 -9.44
CA SER A 229 -18.49 -11.29 -8.41
C SER A 229 -17.34 -11.07 -7.40
N PHE A 230 -16.65 -9.91 -7.46
CA PHE A 230 -15.44 -9.68 -6.71
C PHE A 230 -15.67 -9.73 -5.19
N GLY A 231 -14.92 -10.61 -4.52
CA GLY A 231 -14.99 -10.82 -3.09
C GLY A 231 -16.05 -11.81 -2.62
N GLN A 232 -16.99 -12.22 -3.46
CA GLN A 232 -18.04 -13.19 -3.08
C GLN A 232 -17.47 -14.57 -2.71
N GLN A 233 -16.27 -14.90 -3.20
CA GLN A 233 -15.57 -16.16 -2.88
C GLN A 233 -14.83 -16.13 -1.52
N SER A 234 -14.73 -14.97 -0.88
CA SER A 234 -14.18 -14.91 0.48
C SER A 234 -15.13 -15.58 1.48
N PRO A 235 -14.64 -16.17 2.57
CA PRO A 235 -15.54 -16.74 3.59
C PRO A 235 -16.56 -15.76 4.16
N MET A 236 -16.25 -14.46 4.20
CA MET A 236 -17.20 -13.40 4.57
C MET A 236 -18.19 -13.03 3.46
N GLY A 237 -18.08 -13.60 2.25
CA GLY A 237 -19.01 -13.43 1.13
C GLY A 237 -18.99 -12.06 0.45
N ARG A 238 -17.97 -11.23 0.72
CA ARG A 238 -17.84 -9.88 0.15
C ARG A 238 -16.39 -9.42 0.06
N ALA A 239 -16.14 -8.41 -0.74
CA ALA A 239 -14.90 -7.65 -0.65
C ALA A 239 -14.89 -6.79 0.64
N ALA A 240 -13.70 -6.57 1.18
CA ALA A 240 -13.48 -5.58 2.22
C ALA A 240 -13.51 -4.16 1.62
N GLN A 241 -13.80 -3.18 2.47
CA GLN A 241 -13.57 -1.77 2.16
C GLN A 241 -12.16 -1.34 2.59
N PRO A 242 -11.53 -0.36 1.92
CA PRO A 242 -10.24 0.19 2.35
C PRO A 242 -10.18 0.57 3.83
N ALA A 243 -11.26 1.12 4.38
CA ALA A 243 -11.38 1.46 5.80
C ALA A 243 -11.20 0.26 6.75
N GLU A 244 -11.53 -0.96 6.31
CA GLU A 244 -11.37 -2.17 7.12
C GLU A 244 -9.91 -2.66 7.17
N LEU A 245 -9.05 -2.16 6.27
CA LEU A 245 -7.63 -2.48 6.24
C LEU A 245 -6.76 -1.46 6.97
N ALA A 246 -7.13 -0.19 6.93
CA ALA A 246 -6.31 0.89 7.47
C ALA A 246 -5.92 0.70 8.97
N PRO A 247 -6.77 0.16 9.86
CA PRO A 247 -6.41 -0.03 11.27
C PRO A 247 -5.20 -0.93 11.51
N ILE A 248 -4.96 -1.94 10.66
CA ILE A 248 -3.78 -2.81 10.82
C ILE A 248 -2.48 -2.07 10.46
N TYR A 249 -2.53 -1.14 9.50
CA TYR A 249 -1.38 -0.28 9.19
C TYR A 249 -1.08 0.67 10.35
N VAL A 250 -2.10 1.26 10.97
CA VAL A 250 -1.94 2.09 12.18
C VAL A 250 -1.32 1.27 13.31
N PHE A 251 -1.82 0.06 13.58
CA PHE A 251 -1.26 -0.84 14.58
C PHE A 251 0.23 -1.13 14.29
N LEU A 252 0.59 -1.49 13.07
CA LEU A 252 1.97 -1.77 12.68
C LEU A 252 2.87 -0.53 12.71
N ALA A 253 2.32 0.66 12.49
CA ALA A 253 3.05 1.93 12.58
C ALA A 253 3.27 2.39 14.04
N SER A 254 2.42 1.96 14.96
CA SER A 254 2.42 2.39 16.36
C SER A 254 3.33 1.57 17.27
N GLN A 255 3.47 2.01 18.53
CA GLN A 255 4.20 1.29 19.57
C GLN A 255 3.46 0.02 20.05
N GLU A 256 2.17 -0.12 19.74
CA GLU A 256 1.39 -1.32 20.07
C GLU A 256 1.97 -2.60 19.43
N SER A 257 2.70 -2.46 18.31
CA SER A 257 3.38 -3.55 17.61
C SER A 257 4.90 -3.58 17.85
N SER A 258 5.39 -3.02 18.97
CA SER A 258 6.82 -2.87 19.24
C SER A 258 7.61 -4.19 19.27
N TYR A 259 6.95 -5.32 19.52
CA TYR A 259 7.56 -6.65 19.52
C TYR A 259 7.25 -7.47 18.25
N ILE A 260 6.75 -6.81 17.19
CA ILE A 260 6.37 -7.46 15.93
C ILE A 260 7.27 -6.96 14.80
N THR A 261 8.10 -7.83 14.25
CA THR A 261 8.91 -7.59 13.05
C THR A 261 9.08 -8.87 12.25
N SER A 262 9.32 -8.77 10.96
CA SER A 262 9.43 -9.89 10.00
C SER A 262 8.13 -10.69 9.81
N GLU A 263 6.98 -10.12 10.21
CA GLU A 263 5.69 -10.80 10.16
C GLU A 263 4.84 -10.35 8.97
N VAL A 264 3.93 -11.23 8.59
CA VAL A 264 2.89 -10.97 7.59
C VAL A 264 1.52 -11.12 8.24
N LEU A 265 0.74 -10.06 8.26
CA LEU A 265 -0.58 -10.06 8.87
C LEU A 265 -1.68 -10.08 7.80
N GLY A 266 -2.50 -11.12 7.83
CA GLY A 266 -3.62 -11.30 6.91
C GLY A 266 -4.84 -10.47 7.32
N VAL A 267 -5.42 -9.74 6.35
CA VAL A 267 -6.75 -9.12 6.45
C VAL A 267 -7.55 -9.63 5.27
N THR A 268 -8.09 -10.84 5.38
CA THR A 268 -8.43 -11.69 4.24
C THR A 268 -9.90 -12.11 4.17
N GLY A 269 -10.74 -11.63 5.10
CA GLY A 269 -12.14 -12.04 5.15
C GLY A 269 -12.35 -13.52 5.46
N GLY A 270 -11.38 -14.15 6.18
CA GLY A 270 -11.47 -15.54 6.63
C GLY A 270 -10.61 -16.54 5.83
N SER A 271 -9.88 -16.12 4.80
CA SER A 271 -8.93 -16.97 4.07
C SER A 271 -7.57 -17.03 4.78
N PRO A 272 -7.11 -18.17 5.33
CA PRO A 272 -5.82 -18.25 6.01
C PRO A 272 -4.64 -17.95 5.07
N ILE A 273 -3.57 -17.38 5.64
CA ILE A 273 -2.31 -17.08 4.91
C ILE A 273 -1.16 -18.01 5.34
N THR A 274 -1.50 -19.12 5.95
CA THR A 274 -0.55 -20.17 6.38
C THR A 274 -0.54 -21.33 5.42
#